data_15f20993c7a5c9b4634d6cd4880f296a
#
_entry.id   15f20993c7a5c9b4634d6cd4880f296a
#
_cell.length_a   1.000
_cell.length_b   1.000
_cell.length_c   1.000
_cell.angle_alpha   90.00
_cell.angle_beta   90.00
_cell.angle_gamma   90.00
#
_symmetry.space_group_name_H-M   'P 1'
#
loop_
_entity.id
_entity.type
_entity.pdbx_description
1 polymer ?
#
loop_
_entity_poly.entity_id
_entity_poly.type
_entity_poly.pdbx_seq_one_letter_code
_entity_poly.pdbx_strand_id
1 'polypeptide(L)'
;LSPYATRLGETQMHWIGARDTPLLRALEESPLPLIMFDAPCVMRSAATQALDAAQIPWRIALTSPSVGGIWAAVAAGLGLTLRTRIGLPGHLAVVSGLPPVPSLCYVLHSGGDAPTAATQQLAVLIKTSLQEQAFRFAMT
;
A
#
# COMPACT_ATOMS: atom_id res chain seq x y z
N LEU A 1 -19.27 -4.07 -10.18
CA LEU A 1 -18.73 -5.19 -9.39
C LEU A 1 -19.35 -6.49 -9.87
N SER A 2 -18.55 -7.57 -9.91
CA SER A 2 -19.01 -8.92 -10.17
C SER A 2 -20.08 -9.33 -9.12
N PRO A 3 -21.09 -10.16 -9.47
CA PRO A 3 -22.05 -10.66 -8.49
C PRO A 3 -21.41 -11.47 -7.36
N TYR A 4 -20.17 -11.93 -7.54
CA TYR A 4 -19.40 -12.66 -6.54
C TYR A 4 -18.45 -11.78 -5.74
N ALA A 5 -18.54 -10.46 -5.90
CA ALA A 5 -17.70 -9.50 -5.22
C ALA A 5 -18.43 -8.85 -4.07
N THR A 6 -17.82 -8.86 -2.87
CA THR A 6 -18.32 -8.17 -1.68
C THR A 6 -17.35 -7.06 -1.30
N ARG A 7 -17.83 -5.82 -1.24
CA ARG A 7 -17.04 -4.71 -0.73
C ARG A 7 -16.85 -4.89 0.79
N LEU A 8 -15.61 -4.88 1.24
CA LEU A 8 -15.26 -5.03 2.66
C LEU A 8 -15.02 -3.70 3.35
N GLY A 9 -14.60 -2.70 2.63
CA GLY A 9 -14.30 -1.39 3.18
C GLY A 9 -13.37 -0.57 2.32
N GLU A 10 -12.90 0.52 2.89
CA GLU A 10 -12.00 1.46 2.24
C GLU A 10 -10.84 1.78 3.15
N THR A 11 -9.67 1.99 2.61
CA THR A 11 -8.46 2.36 3.35
C THR A 11 -7.66 3.40 2.61
N GLN A 12 -6.99 4.24 3.36
CA GLN A 12 -6.09 5.26 2.83
C GLN A 12 -4.76 4.63 2.41
N MET A 13 -4.25 5.04 1.25
CA MET A 13 -2.85 4.81 0.90
C MET A 13 -1.95 5.83 1.60
N HIS A 14 -0.71 5.43 1.89
CA HIS A 14 0.28 6.29 2.54
C HIS A 14 1.64 6.15 1.86
N TRP A 15 2.37 7.26 1.82
CA TRP A 15 3.78 7.23 1.52
C TRP A 15 4.53 6.61 2.69
N ILE A 16 5.40 5.65 2.42
CA ILE A 16 6.10 4.87 3.44
C ILE A 16 7.60 4.93 3.18
N GLY A 17 8.35 5.19 4.23
CA GLY A 17 9.80 5.24 4.24
C GLY A 17 10.40 4.56 5.45
N ALA A 18 11.73 4.52 5.53
CA ALA A 18 12.43 4.06 6.70
C ALA A 18 12.21 5.04 7.86
N ARG A 19 11.92 4.50 9.05
CA ARG A 19 11.62 5.31 10.24
C ARG A 19 12.73 6.28 10.59
N ASP A 20 13.97 5.86 10.44
CA ASP A 20 15.17 6.62 10.85
C ASP A 20 15.75 7.46 9.70
N THR A 21 15.16 7.43 8.52
CA THR A 21 15.60 8.27 7.41
C THR A 21 14.81 9.57 7.41
N PRO A 22 15.47 10.72 7.64
CA PRO A 22 14.76 12.01 7.56
C PRO A 22 14.11 12.17 6.19
N LEU A 23 12.83 12.53 6.18
CA LEU A 23 12.08 12.84 4.95
C LEU A 23 12.86 13.83 4.06
N LEU A 24 13.56 14.78 4.67
CA LEU A 24 14.39 15.75 3.98
C LEU A 24 15.43 15.11 3.07
N ARG A 25 16.06 13.99 3.48
CA ARG A 25 17.02 13.29 2.63
C ARG A 25 16.36 12.64 1.40
N ALA A 26 15.19 12.05 1.58
CA ALA A 26 14.46 11.45 0.46
C ALA A 26 14.00 12.53 -0.53
N LEU A 27 13.59 13.71 -0.04
CA LEU A 27 13.18 14.84 -0.86
C LEU A 27 14.35 15.60 -1.49
N GLU A 28 15.56 15.51 -0.91
CA GLU A 28 16.78 16.07 -1.48
C GLU A 28 17.28 15.24 -2.67
N GLU A 29 16.91 13.97 -2.74
CA GLU A 29 17.21 13.15 -3.92
C GLU A 29 16.23 13.50 -5.05
N SER A 30 16.77 14.05 -6.12
CA SER A 30 16.01 14.30 -7.35
C SER A 30 16.65 13.56 -8.51
N PRO A 31 15.92 12.68 -9.21
CA PRO A 31 14.49 12.31 -9.03
C PRO A 31 14.25 11.46 -7.77
N LEU A 32 13.05 11.60 -7.19
CA LEU A 32 12.63 10.84 -6.01
C LEU A 32 12.67 9.33 -6.30
N PRO A 33 13.42 8.53 -5.53
CA PRO A 33 13.48 7.09 -5.77
C PRO A 33 12.26 6.37 -5.22
N LEU A 34 11.64 5.53 -6.05
CA LEU A 34 10.46 4.74 -5.70
C LEU A 34 10.77 3.25 -5.72
N ILE A 35 10.20 2.54 -4.76
CA ILE A 35 10.24 1.08 -4.67
C ILE A 35 8.83 0.58 -4.92
N MET A 36 8.61 -0.16 -6.00
CA MET A 36 7.27 -0.52 -6.48
C MET A 36 7.19 -1.95 -6.99
N PHE A 37 5.98 -2.48 -7.08
CA PHE A 37 5.71 -3.64 -7.92
C PHE A 37 5.84 -3.24 -9.40
N ASP A 38 5.99 -4.26 -10.27
CA ASP A 38 5.86 -4.05 -11.70
C ASP A 38 4.44 -3.62 -12.09
N ALA A 39 4.35 -2.91 -13.21
CA ALA A 39 3.06 -2.58 -13.81
C ALA A 39 2.39 -3.84 -14.42
N PRO A 40 1.06 -3.97 -14.37
CA PRO A 40 0.11 -3.00 -13.81
C PRO A 40 -0.01 -3.11 -12.28
N CYS A 41 -0.02 -1.98 -11.60
CA CYS A 41 -0.19 -1.90 -10.15
C CYS A 41 -0.92 -0.61 -9.79
N VAL A 42 -2.04 -0.73 -9.09
CA VAL A 42 -2.86 0.41 -8.65
C VAL A 42 -2.05 1.40 -7.81
N MET A 43 -1.22 0.91 -6.90
CA MET A 43 -0.43 1.76 -6.01
C MET A 43 0.68 2.48 -6.77
N ARG A 44 1.33 1.80 -7.72
CA ARG A 44 2.32 2.41 -8.60
C ARG A 44 1.70 3.53 -9.43
N SER A 45 0.55 3.29 -10.05
CA SER A 45 -0.15 4.30 -10.84
C SER A 45 -0.57 5.49 -9.99
N ALA A 46 -1.11 5.27 -8.80
CA ALA A 46 -1.50 6.33 -7.88
C ALA A 46 -0.29 7.18 -7.44
N ALA A 47 0.83 6.55 -7.14
CA ALA A 47 2.06 7.24 -6.74
C ALA A 47 2.59 8.13 -7.87
N THR A 48 2.75 7.58 -9.05
CA THR A 48 3.31 8.33 -10.19
C THR A 48 2.41 9.46 -10.65
N GLN A 49 1.09 9.24 -10.67
CA GLN A 49 0.12 10.29 -11.00
C GLN A 49 0.13 11.43 -9.97
N ALA A 50 0.23 11.13 -8.68
CA ALA A 50 0.29 12.14 -7.64
C ALA A 50 1.57 12.98 -7.74
N LEU A 51 2.71 12.35 -7.99
CA LEU A 51 3.99 13.03 -8.15
C LEU A 51 4.02 13.88 -9.43
N ASP A 52 3.49 13.36 -10.53
CA ASP A 52 3.40 14.09 -11.80
C ASP A 52 2.52 15.34 -11.65
N ALA A 53 1.37 15.21 -11.00
CA ALA A 53 0.46 16.33 -10.76
C ALA A 53 1.11 17.42 -9.88
N ALA A 54 1.98 17.05 -8.97
CA ALA A 54 2.74 17.97 -8.11
C ALA A 54 4.06 18.43 -8.74
N GLN A 55 4.37 17.97 -9.96
CA GLN A 55 5.62 18.29 -10.68
C GLN A 55 6.88 17.86 -9.90
N ILE A 56 6.80 16.75 -9.17
CA ILE A 56 7.93 16.15 -8.46
C ILE A 56 8.55 15.07 -9.35
N PRO A 57 9.81 15.23 -9.80
CA PRO A 57 10.48 14.20 -10.57
C PRO A 57 10.66 12.92 -9.78
N TRP A 58 10.42 11.79 -10.41
CA TRP A 58 10.56 10.47 -9.79
C TRP A 58 11.27 9.49 -10.72
N ARG A 59 11.78 8.43 -10.12
CA ARG A 59 12.35 7.27 -10.84
C ARG A 59 11.99 5.99 -10.11
N ILE A 60 11.91 4.89 -10.82
CA ILE A 60 11.81 3.58 -10.21
C ILE A 60 13.22 3.11 -9.86
N ALA A 61 13.54 3.10 -8.57
CA ALA A 61 14.84 2.67 -8.08
C ALA A 61 14.94 1.14 -8.03
N LEU A 62 13.82 0.47 -7.70
CA LEU A 62 13.75 -0.99 -7.62
C LEU A 62 12.31 -1.45 -7.80
N THR A 63 12.13 -2.55 -8.52
CA THR A 63 10.88 -3.30 -8.55
C THR A 63 11.04 -4.63 -7.84
N SER A 64 9.99 -5.10 -7.19
CA SER A 64 9.96 -6.39 -6.52
C SER A 64 8.64 -7.09 -6.81
N PRO A 65 8.65 -8.42 -7.02
CA PRO A 65 7.42 -9.19 -7.16
C PRO A 65 6.76 -9.51 -5.81
N SER A 66 7.38 -9.15 -4.69
CA SER A 66 6.87 -9.44 -3.35
C SER A 66 6.86 -8.20 -2.44
N VAL A 67 5.89 -8.18 -1.52
CA VAL A 67 5.79 -7.12 -0.50
C VAL A 67 7.02 -7.15 0.41
N GLY A 68 7.52 -8.33 0.77
CA GLY A 68 8.72 -8.47 1.58
C GLY A 68 9.95 -7.82 0.95
N GLY A 69 10.11 -7.94 -0.35
CA GLY A 69 11.17 -7.27 -1.10
C GLY A 69 11.03 -5.75 -1.09
N ILE A 70 9.81 -5.25 -1.22
CA ILE A 70 9.53 -3.80 -1.11
C ILE A 70 9.90 -3.29 0.28
N TRP A 71 9.43 -3.98 1.35
CA TRP A 71 9.75 -3.58 2.72
C TRP A 71 11.26 -3.58 3.00
N ALA A 72 11.96 -4.59 2.51
CA ALA A 72 13.41 -4.68 2.67
C ALA A 72 14.16 -3.54 1.97
N ALA A 73 13.79 -3.21 0.75
CA ALA A 73 14.40 -2.13 -0.02
C ALA A 73 14.14 -0.75 0.61
N VAL A 74 12.91 -0.51 1.08
CA VAL A 74 12.55 0.71 1.80
C VAL A 74 13.33 0.82 3.11
N ALA A 75 13.42 -0.27 3.88
CA ALA A 75 14.18 -0.31 5.13
C ALA A 75 15.67 -0.04 4.90
N ALA A 76 16.21 -0.48 3.78
CA ALA A 76 17.60 -0.21 3.38
C ALA A 76 17.85 1.24 2.92
N GLY A 77 16.81 2.07 2.86
CA GLY A 77 16.95 3.46 2.42
C GLY A 77 17.06 3.66 0.91
N LEU A 78 16.67 2.67 0.11
CA LEU A 78 16.77 2.74 -1.35
C LEU A 78 15.69 3.62 -1.99
N GLY A 79 14.62 3.93 -1.27
CA GLY A 79 13.55 4.78 -1.76
C GLY A 79 12.30 4.70 -0.90
N LEU A 80 11.24 5.35 -1.39
CA LEU A 80 9.92 5.34 -0.78
C LEU A 80 8.98 4.42 -1.55
N THR A 81 7.90 4.00 -0.88
CA THR A 81 6.81 3.28 -1.53
C THR A 81 5.47 3.87 -1.18
N LEU A 82 4.43 3.51 -1.92
CA LEU A 82 3.05 3.87 -1.63
C LEU A 82 2.26 2.59 -1.36
N ARG A 83 1.73 2.45 -0.15
CA ARG A 83 0.94 1.30 0.27
C ARG A 83 -0.05 1.69 1.37
N THR A 84 -0.93 0.77 1.71
CA THR A 84 -1.77 0.89 2.90
C THR A 84 -0.97 0.52 4.15
N ARG A 85 -1.51 0.82 5.33
CA ARG A 85 -0.88 0.42 6.60
C ARG A 85 -1.04 -1.06 6.94
N ILE A 86 -1.79 -1.82 6.15
CA ILE A 86 -1.98 -3.25 6.39
C ILE A 86 -0.65 -3.98 6.30
N GLY A 87 -0.27 -4.66 7.37
CA GLY A 87 0.99 -5.39 7.44
C GLY A 87 2.24 -4.51 7.47
N LEU A 88 2.11 -3.20 7.73
CA LEU A 88 3.26 -2.29 7.83
C LEU A 88 4.21 -2.72 8.94
N PRO A 89 5.47 -3.03 8.62
CA PRO A 89 6.46 -3.38 9.64
C PRO A 89 6.75 -2.21 10.58
N GLY A 90 7.03 -2.51 11.85
CA GLY A 90 7.26 -1.49 12.88
C GLY A 90 8.50 -0.61 12.67
N HIS A 91 9.44 -1.07 11.87
CA HIS A 91 10.66 -0.31 11.53
C HIS A 91 10.49 0.64 10.35
N LEU A 92 9.32 0.62 9.70
CA LEU A 92 8.93 1.58 8.66
C LEU A 92 7.90 2.56 9.21
N ALA A 93 7.76 3.70 8.55
CA ALA A 93 6.85 4.75 8.98
C ALA A 93 6.15 5.42 7.80
N VAL A 94 4.97 5.96 8.08
CA VAL A 94 4.28 6.86 7.18
C VAL A 94 5.05 8.17 7.07
N VAL A 95 5.25 8.62 5.86
CA VAL A 95 5.96 9.85 5.51
C VAL A 95 4.93 10.92 5.17
N SER A 96 5.02 12.08 5.79
CA SER A 96 4.17 13.24 5.50
C SER A 96 4.90 14.25 4.61
N GLY A 97 4.16 15.20 4.03
CA GLY A 97 4.73 16.26 3.21
C GLY A 97 4.82 15.94 1.71
N LEU A 98 4.40 14.75 1.30
CA LEU A 98 4.27 14.36 -0.10
C LEU A 98 2.83 14.57 -0.60
N PRO A 99 2.61 14.58 -1.93
CA PRO A 99 1.28 14.85 -2.48
C PRO A 99 0.20 13.89 -1.96
N PRO A 100 -1.05 14.36 -1.85
CA PRO A 100 -2.18 13.52 -1.46
C PRO A 100 -2.40 12.40 -2.47
N VAL A 101 -2.83 11.24 -1.98
CA VAL A 101 -3.12 10.06 -2.78
C VAL A 101 -4.52 9.55 -2.44
N PRO A 102 -5.20 8.86 -3.38
CA PRO A 102 -6.54 8.35 -3.13
C PRO A 102 -6.57 7.21 -2.13
N SER A 103 -7.76 6.92 -1.62
CA SER A 103 -8.03 5.71 -0.87
C SER A 103 -8.23 4.50 -1.80
N LEU A 104 -8.12 3.30 -1.23
CA LEU A 104 -8.39 2.03 -1.90
C LEU A 104 -9.62 1.36 -1.29
N CYS A 105 -10.42 0.74 -2.15
CA CYS A 105 -11.53 -0.10 -1.76
C CYS A 105 -11.07 -1.56 -1.71
N TYR A 106 -11.36 -2.25 -0.61
CA TYR A 106 -11.17 -3.71 -0.51
C TYR A 106 -12.39 -4.43 -0.99
N VAL A 107 -12.16 -5.44 -1.82
CA VAL A 107 -13.22 -6.29 -2.36
C VAL A 107 -12.81 -7.75 -2.18
N LEU A 108 -13.71 -8.54 -1.63
CA LEU A 108 -13.55 -9.99 -1.55
C LEU A 108 -14.30 -10.65 -2.70
N HIS A 109 -13.59 -11.39 -3.52
CA HIS A 109 -14.18 -12.16 -4.61
C HIS A 109 -14.33 -13.62 -4.21
N SER A 110 -15.55 -14.17 -4.40
CA SER A 110 -15.82 -15.60 -4.26
C SER A 110 -15.63 -16.30 -5.59
N GLY A 111 -15.18 -17.57 -5.54
CA GLY A 111 -14.92 -18.36 -6.75
C GLY A 111 -16.16 -18.98 -7.42
N GLY A 112 -17.38 -18.76 -6.91
CA GLY A 112 -18.60 -19.31 -7.47
C GLY A 112 -19.82 -19.17 -6.57
N ASP A 113 -20.96 -19.74 -7.04
CA ASP A 113 -22.27 -19.60 -6.41
C ASP A 113 -22.47 -20.44 -5.14
N ALA A 114 -21.70 -21.50 -4.95
CA ALA A 114 -21.87 -22.46 -3.87
C ALA A 114 -20.55 -22.62 -3.08
N PRO A 115 -20.20 -21.68 -2.21
CA PRO A 115 -18.98 -21.79 -1.40
C PRO A 115 -19.11 -22.97 -0.41
N THR A 116 -18.01 -23.72 -0.24
CA THR A 116 -17.93 -24.76 0.78
C THR A 116 -17.93 -24.14 2.18
N ALA A 117 -18.20 -24.96 3.22
CA ALA A 117 -18.13 -24.49 4.60
C ALA A 117 -16.75 -23.91 4.94
N ALA A 118 -15.67 -24.52 4.44
CA ALA A 118 -14.31 -24.02 4.62
C ALA A 118 -14.10 -22.66 3.97
N THR A 119 -14.61 -22.47 2.75
CA THR A 119 -14.53 -21.17 2.04
C THR A 119 -15.32 -20.09 2.77
N GLN A 120 -16.51 -20.42 3.30
CA GLN A 120 -17.29 -19.48 4.09
C GLN A 120 -16.57 -19.08 5.39
N GLN A 121 -15.97 -20.05 6.06
CA GLN A 121 -15.17 -19.79 7.27
C GLN A 121 -13.98 -18.90 6.98
N LEU A 122 -13.26 -19.15 5.89
CA LEU A 122 -12.14 -18.30 5.47
C LEU A 122 -12.61 -16.87 5.18
N ALA A 123 -13.73 -16.69 4.50
CA ALA A 123 -14.29 -15.37 4.22
C ALA A 123 -14.59 -14.58 5.52
N VAL A 124 -15.15 -15.26 6.55
CA VAL A 124 -15.40 -14.64 7.86
C VAL A 124 -14.09 -14.22 8.52
N LEU A 125 -13.08 -15.08 8.50
CA LEU A 125 -11.76 -14.78 9.07
C LEU A 125 -11.09 -13.59 8.40
N ILE A 126 -11.13 -13.52 7.07
CA ILE A 126 -10.58 -12.40 6.31
C ILE A 126 -11.28 -11.09 6.67
N LYS A 127 -12.62 -11.08 6.68
CA LYS A 127 -13.42 -9.90 7.04
C LYS A 127 -13.08 -9.41 8.45
N THR A 128 -13.06 -10.31 9.42
CA THR A 128 -12.77 -9.99 10.82
C THR A 128 -11.37 -9.41 10.98
N SER A 129 -10.37 -10.03 10.35
CA SER A 129 -8.99 -9.58 10.41
C SER A 129 -8.82 -8.16 9.83
N LEU A 130 -9.45 -7.89 8.69
CA LEU A 130 -9.37 -6.55 8.07
C LEU A 130 -10.08 -5.49 8.91
N GLN A 131 -11.22 -5.81 9.52
CA GLN A 131 -11.94 -4.90 10.41
C GLN A 131 -11.13 -4.57 11.66
N GLU A 132 -10.47 -5.54 12.26
CA GLU A 132 -9.59 -5.33 13.41
C GLU A 132 -8.41 -4.42 13.08
N GLN A 133 -7.78 -4.60 11.93
CA GLN A 133 -6.69 -3.74 11.49
C GLN A 133 -7.17 -2.32 11.21
N ALA A 134 -8.30 -2.14 10.55
CA ALA A 134 -8.88 -0.82 10.31
C ALA A 134 -9.19 -0.09 11.62
N PHE A 135 -9.70 -0.80 12.63
CA PHE A 135 -9.95 -0.25 13.96
C PHE A 135 -8.68 0.20 14.66
N ARG A 136 -7.60 -0.58 14.58
CA ARG A 136 -6.29 -0.20 15.16
C ARG A 136 -5.75 1.10 14.54
N PHE A 137 -5.88 1.26 13.23
CA PHE A 137 -5.40 2.46 12.55
C PHE A 137 -6.25 3.70 12.82
N ALA A 138 -7.54 3.52 13.05
CA ALA A 138 -8.42 4.62 13.42
C ALA A 138 -8.14 5.16 14.83
N MET A 139 -7.51 4.35 15.70
CA MET A 139 -7.19 4.71 17.08
C MET A 139 -5.78 5.33 17.25
N THR A 140 -4.96 5.32 16.21
CA THR A 140 -3.61 5.92 16.18
C THR A 140 -3.58 7.16 15.30
#